data_e6b1bcfe1dce4c5dcc64729c3ef82eea
#
_entry.id   e6b1bcfe1dce4c5dcc64729c3ef82eea
#
_cell.length_a   1.000
_cell.length_b   1.000
_cell.length_c   1.000
_cell.angle_alpha   90.00
_cell.angle_beta   90.00
_cell.angle_gamma   90.00
#
_symmetry.space_group_name_H-M   'P 1'
#
loop_
_entity.id
_entity.type
_entity.pdbx_description
1 polymer ?
#
loop_
_entity_poly.entity_id
_entity_poly.type
_entity_poly.pdbx_seq_one_letter_code
_entity_poly.pdbx_strand_id
1 'polypeptide(L)'
;MAMAAAPEQLQRPSSPSPAIRVLHTAHVHPSPPSPELSVPLTLYDVFWLRAPPVQRVFLYRLEPDVDVDAVVSNLKCSLAQALRGFLPLAGRLRLTPSTANRHELHYRPGDAVTFTVAESDDDVEYLAADEPREVSRLAVLAPPLPEYDAVLALKATVFKSGGLALGATVHHAACDGAASTHFLHTWAACCAGTTGTRPPPDPPVISDPMGLYNVFFRAVAPSTEDMNRNMSNDEDKQLLFGTFVLSRAHLQRVKDDLVAAARGVAPPQRCSSLVATLGLVWSCHHRDRANIHGSRNKKTGCLLFTVDHRSRLNPPLPDKYLGNCVGPALATVSTAQLREAGRAVDRVRRGGRGDSGRGARRRDGAHGLR
;
A
#
# COMPACT_ATOMS: atom_id res chain seq x y z
N MET A 1 -38.82 -24.56 20.82
CA MET A 1 -37.42 -24.39 21.23
C MET A 1 -36.55 -25.17 20.26
N ALA A 2 -35.94 -24.50 19.32
CA ALA A 2 -34.95 -25.09 18.42
C ALA A 2 -33.71 -24.18 18.51
N MET A 3 -32.65 -24.68 19.18
CA MET A 3 -31.35 -24.04 19.27
C MET A 3 -30.71 -24.00 17.90
N ALA A 4 -30.45 -22.81 17.39
CA ALA A 4 -29.65 -22.62 16.18
C ALA A 4 -28.19 -22.96 16.53
N ALA A 5 -27.63 -23.95 15.85
CA ALA A 5 -26.22 -24.32 15.94
C ALA A 5 -25.37 -23.15 15.48
N ALA A 6 -24.34 -22.84 16.26
CA ALA A 6 -23.29 -21.90 15.90
C ALA A 6 -22.51 -22.40 14.66
N PRO A 7 -22.04 -21.54 13.75
CA PRO A 7 -21.25 -21.98 12.64
C PRO A 7 -19.92 -22.57 13.16
N GLU A 8 -19.67 -23.79 12.76
CA GLU A 8 -18.44 -24.54 12.99
C GLU A 8 -17.25 -23.73 12.47
N GLN A 9 -16.37 -23.34 13.37
CA GLN A 9 -15.11 -22.69 13.03
C GLN A 9 -14.28 -23.69 12.24
N LEU A 10 -14.09 -23.46 10.96
CA LEU A 10 -13.12 -24.14 10.12
C LEU A 10 -11.71 -23.84 10.65
N GLN A 11 -11.29 -24.60 11.65
CA GLN A 11 -9.89 -24.72 12.01
C GLN A 11 -9.22 -25.58 10.95
N ARG A 12 -8.67 -24.93 9.89
CA ARG A 12 -7.67 -25.61 9.07
C ARG A 12 -6.40 -25.74 9.91
N PRO A 13 -5.75 -26.92 9.93
CA PRO A 13 -4.46 -27.09 10.59
C PRO A 13 -3.48 -26.08 9.98
N SER A 14 -2.79 -25.32 10.80
CA SER A 14 -1.71 -24.42 10.39
C SER A 14 -0.60 -25.25 9.76
N SER A 15 -0.61 -25.35 8.44
CA SER A 15 0.55 -25.85 7.71
C SER A 15 1.72 -24.90 7.98
N PRO A 16 2.93 -25.40 8.27
CA PRO A 16 4.08 -24.51 8.45
C PRO A 16 4.19 -23.59 7.22
N SER A 17 4.43 -22.31 7.46
CA SER A 17 4.61 -21.33 6.37
C SER A 17 5.66 -21.88 5.40
N PRO A 18 5.37 -21.97 4.10
CA PRO A 18 6.32 -22.51 3.12
C PRO A 18 7.60 -21.69 3.17
N ALA A 19 8.72 -22.40 3.19
CA ALA A 19 10.03 -21.79 3.29
C ALA A 19 10.35 -21.01 2.00
N ILE A 20 10.75 -19.74 2.16
CA ILE A 20 11.34 -18.97 1.07
C ILE A 20 12.86 -19.22 1.09
N ARG A 21 13.40 -19.70 -0.02
CA ARG A 21 14.83 -19.91 -0.20
C ARG A 21 15.43 -18.78 -1.02
N VAL A 22 16.31 -17.98 -0.44
CA VAL A 22 17.10 -16.98 -1.18
C VAL A 22 18.11 -17.71 -2.06
N LEU A 23 18.08 -17.41 -3.36
CA LEU A 23 19.00 -17.96 -4.34
C LEU A 23 20.27 -17.08 -4.45
N HIS A 24 20.08 -15.80 -4.67
CA HIS A 24 21.16 -14.81 -4.69
C HIS A 24 20.63 -13.41 -4.43
N THR A 25 21.54 -12.52 -4.09
CA THR A 25 21.29 -11.08 -3.94
C THR A 25 22.24 -10.32 -4.84
N ALA A 26 21.71 -9.37 -5.62
CA ALA A 26 22.45 -8.48 -6.49
C ALA A 26 22.31 -7.04 -6.04
N HIS A 27 23.32 -6.23 -6.34
CA HIS A 27 23.28 -4.78 -6.18
C HIS A 27 23.11 -4.14 -7.56
N VAL A 28 21.96 -3.48 -7.79
CA VAL A 28 21.62 -2.88 -9.07
C VAL A 28 21.89 -1.39 -9.02
N HIS A 29 22.88 -0.95 -9.77
CA HIS A 29 23.29 0.44 -9.89
C HIS A 29 22.51 1.14 -11.00
N PRO A 30 22.23 2.46 -10.90
CA PRO A 30 21.75 3.26 -12.02
C PRO A 30 22.69 3.16 -13.22
N SER A 31 22.15 2.96 -14.42
CA SER A 31 22.97 2.80 -15.64
C SER A 31 22.44 3.71 -16.77
N PRO A 32 23.33 4.53 -17.38
CA PRO A 32 24.73 4.77 -17.06
C PRO A 32 24.93 5.42 -15.68
N PRO A 33 26.19 5.43 -15.16
CA PRO A 33 26.50 6.09 -13.90
C PRO A 33 26.06 7.55 -13.89
N SER A 34 25.55 8.00 -12.77
CA SER A 34 24.98 9.34 -12.60
C SER A 34 25.78 10.14 -11.55
N PRO A 35 25.78 11.47 -11.61
CA PRO A 35 26.48 12.30 -10.62
C PRO A 35 25.85 12.17 -9.22
N GLU A 36 26.60 12.57 -8.21
CA GLU A 36 26.12 12.69 -6.84
C GLU A 36 24.91 13.63 -6.76
N LEU A 37 23.92 13.27 -5.94
CA LEU A 37 22.70 14.02 -5.76
C LEU A 37 22.28 14.02 -4.29
N SER A 38 21.97 15.19 -3.74
CA SER A 38 21.31 15.33 -2.44
C SER A 38 19.95 16.00 -2.61
N VAL A 39 18.93 15.40 -2.04
CA VAL A 39 17.57 15.93 -2.02
C VAL A 39 17.13 16.11 -0.57
N PRO A 40 17.07 17.35 -0.05
CA PRO A 40 16.61 17.62 1.30
C PRO A 40 15.17 17.15 1.51
N LEU A 41 14.90 16.51 2.64
CA LEU A 41 13.53 16.18 3.02
C LEU A 41 12.71 17.44 3.29
N THR A 42 11.49 17.47 2.80
CA THR A 42 10.51 18.53 3.04
C THR A 42 9.72 18.30 4.33
N LEU A 43 8.85 19.24 4.68
CA LEU A 43 7.91 19.07 5.79
C LEU A 43 6.94 17.88 5.59
N TYR A 44 6.63 17.53 4.33
CA TYR A 44 5.78 16.38 4.03
C TYR A 44 6.53 15.05 4.17
N ASP A 45 7.83 15.04 3.91
CA ASP A 45 8.67 13.82 3.99
C ASP A 45 9.02 13.48 5.44
N VAL A 46 9.37 14.49 6.25
CA VAL A 46 9.80 14.31 7.64
C VAL A 46 8.70 13.70 8.51
N PHE A 47 7.43 13.91 8.17
CA PHE A 47 6.30 13.29 8.86
C PHE A 47 6.38 11.75 8.81
N TRP A 48 6.98 11.19 7.76
CA TRP A 48 7.12 9.76 7.54
C TRP A 48 8.49 9.20 7.91
N LEU A 49 9.37 10.02 8.50
CA LEU A 49 10.75 9.65 8.79
C LEU A 49 10.88 8.39 9.68
N ARG A 50 9.94 8.21 10.58
CA ARG A 50 9.91 7.06 11.52
C ARG A 50 8.75 6.10 11.27
N ALA A 51 8.02 6.31 10.18
CA ALA A 51 6.98 5.38 9.78
C ALA A 51 7.58 4.06 9.30
N PRO A 52 6.88 2.93 9.49
CA PRO A 52 7.30 1.67 8.88
C PRO A 52 7.45 1.83 7.36
N PRO A 53 8.42 1.14 6.74
CA PRO A 53 8.55 1.12 5.29
C PRO A 53 7.26 0.65 4.60
N VAL A 54 6.99 1.20 3.43
CA VAL A 54 5.86 0.78 2.61
C VAL A 54 6.23 -0.47 1.82
N GLN A 55 5.49 -1.54 2.02
CA GLN A 55 5.67 -2.80 1.31
C GLN A 55 4.58 -2.99 0.26
N ARG A 56 4.96 -3.47 -0.92
CA ARG A 56 4.06 -3.85 -2.01
C ARG A 56 4.47 -5.19 -2.58
N VAL A 57 3.49 -6.02 -2.90
CA VAL A 57 3.69 -7.32 -3.55
C VAL A 57 2.79 -7.38 -4.78
N PHE A 58 3.38 -7.76 -5.90
CA PHE A 58 2.69 -8.00 -7.17
C PHE A 58 2.86 -9.48 -7.49
N LEU A 59 1.75 -10.16 -7.75
CA LEU A 59 1.73 -11.58 -8.11
C LEU A 59 1.43 -11.73 -9.60
N TYR A 60 2.25 -12.51 -10.27
CA TYR A 60 2.14 -12.76 -11.71
C TYR A 60 2.05 -14.26 -11.96
N ARG A 61 1.14 -14.69 -12.81
CA ARG A 61 1.18 -16.00 -13.42
C ARG A 61 2.16 -15.96 -14.58
N LEU A 62 3.04 -16.97 -14.67
CA LEU A 62 3.94 -17.13 -15.79
C LEU A 62 3.37 -18.19 -16.74
N GLU A 63 3.55 -17.97 -18.04
CA GLU A 63 3.26 -19.01 -19.03
C GLU A 63 4.24 -20.18 -18.86
N PRO A 64 3.84 -21.42 -19.20
CA PRO A 64 4.67 -22.62 -18.93
C PRO A 64 6.06 -22.58 -19.56
N ASP A 65 6.21 -21.94 -20.72
CA ASP A 65 7.44 -21.93 -21.51
C ASP A 65 8.30 -20.68 -21.26
N VAL A 66 7.98 -19.88 -20.23
CA VAL A 66 8.74 -18.64 -19.95
C VAL A 66 10.10 -18.99 -19.35
N ASP A 67 11.14 -18.46 -19.96
CA ASP A 67 12.49 -18.46 -19.38
C ASP A 67 12.55 -17.51 -18.18
N VAL A 68 12.48 -18.07 -16.98
CA VAL A 68 12.46 -17.31 -15.72
C VAL A 68 13.78 -16.56 -15.50
N ASP A 69 14.91 -17.12 -15.92
CA ASP A 69 16.22 -16.47 -15.79
C ASP A 69 16.31 -15.25 -16.70
N ALA A 70 15.76 -15.34 -17.91
CA ALA A 70 15.64 -14.19 -18.81
C ALA A 70 14.72 -13.11 -18.22
N VAL A 71 13.60 -13.48 -17.60
CA VAL A 71 12.70 -12.51 -16.91
C VAL A 71 13.44 -11.81 -15.78
N VAL A 72 14.10 -12.54 -14.89
CA VAL A 72 14.87 -11.98 -13.77
C VAL A 72 16.01 -11.08 -14.25
N SER A 73 16.70 -11.48 -15.32
CA SER A 73 17.75 -10.67 -15.96
C SER A 73 17.19 -9.35 -16.51
N ASN A 74 16.06 -9.40 -17.22
CA ASN A 74 15.38 -8.23 -17.74
C ASN A 74 14.91 -7.29 -16.61
N LEU A 75 14.35 -7.84 -15.53
CA LEU A 75 13.98 -7.05 -14.34
C LEU A 75 15.17 -6.26 -13.79
N LYS A 76 16.36 -6.87 -13.67
CA LYS A 76 17.56 -6.19 -13.18
C LYS A 76 18.08 -5.13 -14.17
N CYS A 77 18.14 -5.45 -15.45
CA CYS A 77 18.61 -4.51 -16.48
C CYS A 77 17.69 -3.29 -16.61
N SER A 78 16.39 -3.52 -16.65
CA SER A 78 15.39 -2.44 -16.73
C SER A 78 15.33 -1.60 -15.45
N LEU A 79 15.57 -2.21 -14.27
CA LEU A 79 15.70 -1.48 -13.02
C LEU A 79 16.87 -0.50 -13.07
N ALA A 80 18.04 -0.93 -13.54
CA ALA A 80 19.21 -0.06 -13.69
C ALA A 80 18.91 1.17 -14.57
N GLN A 81 18.11 0.97 -15.65
CA GLN A 81 17.67 2.05 -16.53
C GLN A 81 16.67 2.99 -15.82
N ALA A 82 15.67 2.42 -15.13
CA ALA A 82 14.65 3.21 -14.44
C ALA A 82 15.25 4.08 -13.32
N LEU A 83 16.20 3.54 -12.56
CA LEU A 83 16.87 4.24 -11.46
C LEU A 83 17.57 5.52 -11.89
N ARG A 84 17.97 5.66 -13.16
CA ARG A 84 18.51 6.92 -13.71
C ARG A 84 17.60 8.12 -13.48
N GLY A 85 16.30 7.92 -13.61
CA GLY A 85 15.30 8.96 -13.37
C GLY A 85 14.91 9.10 -11.89
N PHE A 86 15.36 8.18 -11.03
CA PHE A 86 14.94 8.08 -9.64
C PHE A 86 16.12 7.86 -8.71
N LEU A 87 17.22 8.58 -8.93
CA LEU A 87 18.48 8.43 -8.18
C LEU A 87 18.28 8.42 -6.65
N PRO A 88 17.41 9.27 -6.05
CA PRO A 88 17.18 9.24 -4.62
C PRO A 88 16.73 7.88 -4.10
N LEU A 89 16.07 7.03 -4.92
CA LEU A 89 15.66 5.68 -4.50
C LEU A 89 16.83 4.68 -4.45
N ALA A 90 17.92 4.95 -5.16
CA ALA A 90 19.16 4.15 -5.09
C ALA A 90 20.11 4.65 -4.00
N GLY A 91 19.85 5.84 -3.46
CA GLY A 91 20.65 6.47 -2.43
C GLY A 91 20.30 6.02 -1.01
N ARG A 92 20.67 6.86 -0.06
CA ARG A 92 20.50 6.63 1.37
C ARG A 92 19.84 7.81 2.06
N LEU A 93 19.10 7.52 3.12
CA LEU A 93 18.57 8.52 4.03
C LEU A 93 19.66 8.86 5.05
N ARG A 94 20.03 10.13 5.15
CA ARG A 94 21.03 10.56 6.12
C ARG A 94 20.67 11.91 6.76
N LEU A 95 21.33 12.22 7.85
CA LEU A 95 21.33 13.57 8.41
C LEU A 95 22.10 14.50 7.46
N THR A 96 21.53 15.65 7.12
CA THR A 96 22.20 16.65 6.30
C THR A 96 23.44 17.17 7.03
N PRO A 97 24.62 17.19 6.39
CA PRO A 97 25.85 17.65 7.03
C PRO A 97 25.71 19.02 7.70
N SER A 98 26.34 19.17 8.85
CA SER A 98 26.33 20.41 9.65
C SER A 98 24.95 20.85 10.17
N THR A 99 23.97 19.95 10.19
CA THR A 99 22.64 20.20 10.78
C THR A 99 22.34 19.19 11.90
N ALA A 100 21.49 19.59 12.85
CA ALA A 100 21.11 18.73 13.97
C ALA A 100 19.85 17.90 13.72
N ASN A 101 18.99 18.31 12.78
CA ASN A 101 17.65 17.74 12.62
C ASN A 101 17.15 17.75 11.18
N ARG A 102 17.95 18.17 10.21
CA ARG A 102 17.60 18.11 8.79
C ARG A 102 18.09 16.80 8.19
N HIS A 103 17.26 16.17 7.38
CA HIS A 103 17.59 14.94 6.70
C HIS A 103 17.48 15.12 5.19
N GLU A 104 18.18 14.28 4.45
CA GLU A 104 18.20 14.29 3.00
C GLU A 104 18.27 12.86 2.45
N LEU A 105 17.78 12.67 1.25
CA LEU A 105 18.09 11.50 0.43
C LEU A 105 19.37 11.82 -0.34
N HIS A 106 20.40 11.00 -0.15
CA HIS A 106 21.71 11.23 -0.73
C HIS A 106 22.14 10.05 -1.58
N TYR A 107 22.36 10.28 -2.86
CA TYR A 107 22.90 9.32 -3.80
C TYR A 107 24.35 9.66 -4.13
N ARG A 108 25.24 8.68 -4.08
CA ARG A 108 26.62 8.75 -4.54
C ARG A 108 26.86 7.75 -5.67
N PRO A 109 27.77 8.06 -6.61
CA PRO A 109 28.22 7.07 -7.58
C PRO A 109 28.71 5.80 -6.86
N GLY A 110 28.15 4.65 -7.23
CA GLY A 110 28.39 3.38 -6.56
C GLY A 110 27.28 2.94 -5.61
N ASP A 111 26.34 3.81 -5.24
CA ASP A 111 25.12 3.37 -4.53
C ASP A 111 24.25 2.50 -5.42
N ALA A 112 23.52 1.57 -4.78
CA ALA A 112 22.76 0.56 -5.48
C ALA A 112 21.50 0.15 -4.70
N VAL A 113 20.51 -0.35 -5.44
CA VAL A 113 19.35 -1.01 -4.88
C VAL A 113 19.63 -2.50 -4.70
N THR A 114 19.33 -3.03 -3.53
CA THR A 114 19.39 -4.47 -3.27
C THR A 114 18.25 -5.18 -4.00
N PHE A 115 18.60 -6.14 -4.85
CA PHE A 115 17.65 -6.98 -5.59
C PHE A 115 17.88 -8.44 -5.22
N THR A 116 16.96 -9.03 -4.46
CA THR A 116 17.01 -10.42 -4.02
C THR A 116 16.21 -11.31 -4.96
N VAL A 117 16.79 -12.43 -5.36
CA VAL A 117 16.09 -13.50 -6.08
C VAL A 117 15.91 -14.68 -5.13
N ALA A 118 14.69 -15.16 -5.05
CA ALA A 118 14.31 -16.26 -4.16
C ALA A 118 13.37 -17.22 -4.88
N GLU A 119 13.19 -18.40 -4.30
CA GLU A 119 12.17 -19.37 -4.70
C GLU A 119 11.25 -19.70 -3.53
N SER A 120 10.04 -20.17 -3.83
CA SER A 120 9.05 -20.59 -2.85
C SER A 120 8.29 -21.82 -3.34
N ASP A 121 7.99 -22.71 -2.41
CA ASP A 121 7.11 -23.86 -2.62
C ASP A 121 5.62 -23.49 -2.44
N ASP A 122 5.32 -22.23 -2.14
CA ASP A 122 3.94 -21.75 -1.96
C ASP A 122 3.17 -21.75 -3.29
N ASP A 123 1.85 -21.75 -3.20
CA ASP A 123 0.98 -21.69 -4.37
C ASP A 123 0.62 -20.24 -4.68
N VAL A 124 1.06 -19.74 -5.86
CA VAL A 124 0.79 -18.38 -6.32
C VAL A 124 -0.71 -18.15 -6.51
N GLU A 125 -1.48 -19.15 -6.93
CA GLU A 125 -2.94 -19.05 -7.10
C GLU A 125 -3.64 -18.86 -5.76
N TYR A 126 -3.22 -19.62 -4.74
CA TYR A 126 -3.73 -19.42 -3.37
C TYR A 126 -3.40 -18.01 -2.84
N LEU A 127 -2.18 -17.52 -3.06
CA LEU A 127 -1.77 -16.19 -2.61
C LEU A 127 -2.50 -15.06 -3.36
N ALA A 128 -2.90 -15.30 -4.61
CA ALA A 128 -3.63 -14.32 -5.44
C ALA A 128 -5.14 -14.38 -5.29
N ALA A 129 -5.68 -15.40 -4.59
CA ALA A 129 -7.11 -15.59 -4.41
C ALA A 129 -7.77 -14.46 -3.59
N ASP A 130 -9.10 -14.37 -3.64
CA ASP A 130 -9.88 -13.40 -2.85
C ASP A 130 -10.16 -13.90 -1.42
N GLU A 131 -10.07 -15.22 -1.17
CA GLU A 131 -10.30 -15.85 0.11
C GLU A 131 -9.34 -15.38 1.19
N PRO A 132 -9.72 -15.47 2.47
CA PRO A 132 -8.83 -15.12 3.57
C PRO A 132 -7.55 -15.98 3.58
N ARG A 133 -6.40 -15.34 3.64
CA ARG A 133 -5.07 -15.95 3.67
C ARG A 133 -4.19 -15.29 4.71
N GLU A 134 -3.22 -16.02 5.21
CA GLU A 134 -2.32 -15.55 6.27
C GLU A 134 -1.43 -14.40 5.79
N VAL A 135 -1.42 -13.30 6.56
CA VAL A 135 -0.58 -12.13 6.25
C VAL A 135 0.90 -12.52 6.25
N SER A 136 1.32 -13.43 7.12
CA SER A 136 2.70 -13.93 7.21
C SER A 136 3.20 -14.51 5.89
N ARG A 137 2.35 -15.19 5.12
CA ARG A 137 2.70 -15.77 3.81
C ARG A 137 2.93 -14.70 2.72
N LEU A 138 2.23 -13.58 2.82
CA LEU A 138 2.42 -12.44 1.89
C LEU A 138 3.57 -11.54 2.32
N ALA A 139 3.75 -11.32 3.62
CA ALA A 139 4.77 -10.42 4.16
C ALA A 139 6.20 -10.84 3.79
N VAL A 140 6.46 -12.16 3.78
CA VAL A 140 7.77 -12.70 3.42
C VAL A 140 8.15 -12.49 1.95
N LEU A 141 7.21 -12.13 1.08
CA LEU A 141 7.46 -11.82 -0.34
C LEU A 141 8.03 -10.42 -0.53
N ALA A 142 7.81 -9.49 0.41
CA ALA A 142 8.45 -8.19 0.41
C ALA A 142 9.79 -8.27 1.15
N PRO A 143 10.91 -7.77 0.58
CA PRO A 143 12.20 -7.79 1.28
C PRO A 143 12.20 -6.78 2.43
N PRO A 144 12.94 -7.02 3.53
CA PRO A 144 13.28 -5.94 4.45
C PRO A 144 14.23 -4.95 3.76
N LEU A 145 14.28 -3.71 4.24
CA LEU A 145 15.38 -2.82 3.87
C LEU A 145 16.67 -3.38 4.48
N PRO A 146 17.77 -3.49 3.70
CA PRO A 146 18.98 -4.17 4.16
C PRO A 146 19.69 -3.43 5.30
N GLU A 147 19.56 -2.11 5.33
CA GLU A 147 20.10 -1.21 6.34
C GLU A 147 19.05 -0.17 6.70
N TYR A 148 19.15 0.43 7.87
CA TYR A 148 18.15 1.39 8.36
C TYR A 148 18.03 2.64 7.46
N ASP A 149 19.11 3.03 6.80
CA ASP A 149 19.21 4.18 5.91
C ASP A 149 18.92 3.85 4.43
N ALA A 150 18.78 2.58 4.08
CA ALA A 150 18.42 2.16 2.72
C ALA A 150 17.01 2.65 2.34
N VAL A 151 16.87 3.11 1.11
CA VAL A 151 15.63 3.75 0.63
C VAL A 151 14.73 2.76 -0.08
N LEU A 152 15.31 1.82 -0.84
CA LEU A 152 14.56 0.85 -1.66
C LEU A 152 15.23 -0.52 -1.58
N ALA A 153 14.43 -1.56 -1.46
CA ALA A 153 14.82 -2.95 -1.67
C ALA A 153 13.76 -3.68 -2.51
N LEU A 154 14.21 -4.59 -3.36
CA LEU A 154 13.37 -5.35 -4.28
C LEU A 154 13.64 -6.84 -4.16
N LYS A 155 12.60 -7.65 -4.40
CA LYS A 155 12.68 -9.11 -4.33
C LYS A 155 11.82 -9.74 -5.43
N ALA A 156 12.43 -10.61 -6.22
CA ALA A 156 11.73 -11.49 -7.14
C ALA A 156 11.67 -12.88 -6.52
N THR A 157 10.48 -13.40 -6.24
CA THR A 157 10.28 -14.76 -5.73
C THR A 157 9.63 -15.61 -6.80
N VAL A 158 10.30 -16.65 -7.25
CA VAL A 158 9.82 -17.61 -8.24
C VAL A 158 9.06 -18.72 -7.51
N PHE A 159 7.86 -19.02 -7.97
CA PHE A 159 7.05 -20.11 -7.42
C PHE A 159 7.19 -21.36 -8.28
N LYS A 160 7.39 -22.51 -7.65
CA LYS A 160 7.40 -23.81 -8.37
C LYS A 160 6.04 -24.13 -9.01
N SER A 161 4.97 -23.51 -8.52
CA SER A 161 3.62 -23.61 -9.12
C SER A 161 3.44 -22.82 -10.42
N GLY A 162 4.48 -22.14 -10.94
CA GLY A 162 4.41 -21.41 -12.21
C GLY A 162 4.05 -19.94 -12.07
N GLY A 163 4.65 -19.24 -11.14
CA GLY A 163 4.41 -17.80 -10.92
C GLY A 163 5.62 -17.02 -10.45
N LEU A 164 5.46 -15.71 -10.37
CA LEU A 164 6.46 -14.77 -9.87
C LEU A 164 5.79 -13.77 -8.93
N ALA A 165 6.39 -13.56 -7.75
CA ALA A 165 6.09 -12.39 -6.93
C ALA A 165 7.19 -11.35 -7.09
N LEU A 166 6.78 -10.09 -7.30
CA LEU A 166 7.67 -8.94 -7.23
C LEU A 166 7.34 -8.16 -5.96
N GLY A 167 8.21 -8.24 -4.97
CA GLY A 167 8.14 -7.49 -3.72
C GLY A 167 8.97 -6.21 -3.79
N ALA A 168 8.43 -5.12 -3.30
CA ALA A 168 9.11 -3.84 -3.18
C ALA A 168 8.90 -3.26 -1.77
N THR A 169 9.98 -2.81 -1.15
CA THR A 169 9.98 -2.12 0.13
C THR A 169 10.64 -0.77 -0.02
N VAL A 170 9.93 0.30 0.33
CA VAL A 170 10.39 1.68 0.18
C VAL A 170 10.33 2.39 1.53
N HIS A 171 11.39 3.10 1.91
CA HIS A 171 11.36 3.96 3.08
C HIS A 171 10.32 5.07 2.89
N HIS A 172 9.36 5.20 3.81
CA HIS A 172 8.21 6.08 3.59
C HIS A 172 8.59 7.57 3.45
N ALA A 173 9.69 8.01 4.09
CA ALA A 173 10.17 9.38 3.92
C ALA A 173 10.70 9.70 2.50
N ALA A 174 10.94 8.69 1.66
CA ALA A 174 11.45 8.91 0.31
C ALA A 174 10.36 9.29 -0.70
N CYS A 175 9.17 8.69 -0.56
CA CYS A 175 8.07 8.96 -1.51
C CYS A 175 6.73 8.43 -0.99
N ASP A 176 5.67 9.06 -1.44
CA ASP A 176 4.29 8.61 -1.22
C ASP A 176 3.82 7.59 -2.27
N GLY A 177 2.51 7.25 -2.18
CA GLY A 177 1.87 6.30 -3.07
C GLY A 177 1.88 6.71 -4.54
N ALA A 178 1.73 7.99 -4.86
CA ALA A 178 1.74 8.49 -6.23
C ALA A 178 3.16 8.42 -6.83
N ALA A 179 4.16 8.90 -6.10
CA ALA A 179 5.55 8.90 -6.53
C ALA A 179 6.12 7.47 -6.68
N SER A 180 5.85 6.57 -5.71
CA SER A 180 6.29 5.17 -5.82
C SER A 180 5.58 4.41 -6.95
N THR A 181 4.32 4.72 -7.25
CA THR A 181 3.61 4.15 -8.40
C THR A 181 4.19 4.66 -9.72
N HIS A 182 4.58 5.93 -9.80
CA HIS A 182 5.27 6.48 -10.97
C HIS A 182 6.60 5.76 -11.22
N PHE A 183 7.40 5.51 -10.18
CA PHE A 183 8.62 4.70 -10.30
C PHE A 183 8.33 3.30 -10.86
N LEU A 184 7.37 2.58 -10.28
CA LEU A 184 7.01 1.23 -10.71
C LEU A 184 6.52 1.19 -12.16
N HIS A 185 5.71 2.15 -12.58
CA HIS A 185 5.27 2.26 -13.97
C HIS A 185 6.44 2.57 -14.93
N THR A 186 7.39 3.41 -14.50
CA THR A 186 8.59 3.69 -15.28
C THR A 186 9.44 2.44 -15.43
N TRP A 187 9.64 1.68 -14.35
CA TRP A 187 10.36 0.43 -14.39
C TRP A 187 9.68 -0.61 -15.30
N ALA A 188 8.35 -0.75 -15.20
CA ALA A 188 7.57 -1.63 -16.07
C ALA A 188 7.71 -1.24 -17.56
N ALA A 189 7.71 0.06 -17.87
CA ALA A 189 7.92 0.55 -19.24
C ALA A 189 9.34 0.22 -19.74
N CYS A 190 10.37 0.39 -18.93
CA CYS A 190 11.73 -0.05 -19.26
C CYS A 190 11.79 -1.56 -19.50
N CYS A 191 11.10 -2.37 -18.68
CA CYS A 191 10.99 -3.81 -18.87
C CYS A 191 10.38 -4.20 -20.21
N ALA A 192 9.36 -3.46 -20.64
CA ALA A 192 8.67 -3.66 -21.92
C ALA A 192 9.42 -3.07 -23.12
N GLY A 193 10.61 -2.48 -22.93
CA GLY A 193 11.36 -1.80 -23.99
C GLY A 193 10.65 -0.55 -24.55
N THR A 194 9.69 -0.01 -23.82
CA THR A 194 8.95 1.18 -24.24
C THR A 194 9.58 2.44 -23.64
N THR A 195 9.89 3.41 -24.50
CA THR A 195 10.37 4.74 -24.08
C THR A 195 9.19 5.67 -23.91
N GLY A 196 8.65 5.77 -22.73
CA GLY A 196 7.41 6.57 -22.61
C GLY A 196 7.21 7.28 -21.27
N THR A 197 7.97 6.95 -20.25
CA THR A 197 7.83 7.61 -18.96
C THR A 197 8.87 8.71 -18.80
N ARG A 198 8.37 9.93 -18.67
CA ARG A 198 9.23 11.07 -18.34
C ARG A 198 9.78 10.89 -16.94
N PRO A 199 11.09 11.08 -16.67
CA PRO A 199 11.64 11.12 -15.33
C PRO A 199 10.91 12.17 -14.47
N PRO A 200 10.93 12.02 -13.15
CA PRO A 200 10.38 13.05 -12.27
C PRO A 200 11.04 14.40 -12.59
N PRO A 201 10.32 15.51 -12.47
CA PRO A 201 10.90 16.83 -12.58
C PRO A 201 11.90 17.05 -11.44
N ASP A 202 12.82 17.99 -11.64
CA ASP A 202 13.71 18.43 -10.55
C ASP A 202 12.88 18.77 -9.31
N PRO A 203 13.39 18.43 -8.11
CA PRO A 203 12.65 18.69 -6.88
C PRO A 203 12.37 20.20 -6.73
N PRO A 204 11.12 20.64 -6.71
CA PRO A 204 10.81 22.04 -6.46
C PRO A 204 11.08 22.38 -5.01
N VAL A 205 11.42 23.63 -4.74
CA VAL A 205 11.56 24.13 -3.38
C VAL A 205 10.17 24.25 -2.75
N ILE A 206 9.90 23.41 -1.75
CA ILE A 206 8.68 23.52 -0.94
C ILE A 206 8.94 24.49 0.20
N SER A 207 8.27 25.64 0.17
CA SER A 207 8.38 26.65 1.21
C SER A 207 7.79 26.16 2.54
N ASP A 208 8.48 26.43 3.62
CA ASP A 208 8.04 26.12 5.00
C ASP A 208 8.14 27.37 5.89
N PRO A 209 7.35 28.44 5.62
CA PRO A 209 7.43 29.70 6.35
C PRO A 209 7.01 29.58 7.81
N MET A 210 6.26 28.53 8.16
CA MET A 210 5.80 28.28 9.53
C MET A 210 6.71 27.35 10.32
N GLY A 211 7.80 26.83 9.73
CA GLY A 211 8.72 25.92 10.38
C GLY A 211 8.10 24.57 10.74
N LEU A 212 7.12 24.09 9.97
CA LEU A 212 6.38 22.86 10.22
C LEU A 212 7.27 21.62 10.16
N TYR A 213 8.37 21.67 9.39
CA TYR A 213 9.35 20.61 9.41
C TYR A 213 9.82 20.28 10.85
N ASN A 214 10.18 21.31 11.62
CA ASN A 214 10.64 21.10 13.00
C ASN A 214 9.52 20.65 13.93
N VAL A 215 8.30 21.10 13.69
CA VAL A 215 7.12 20.66 14.44
C VAL A 215 6.87 19.17 14.19
N PHE A 216 6.84 18.76 12.94
CA PHE A 216 6.63 17.35 12.57
C PHE A 216 7.80 16.47 13.00
N PHE A 217 9.03 16.92 12.83
CA PHE A 217 10.22 16.19 13.29
C PHE A 217 10.15 15.85 14.79
N ARG A 218 9.69 16.78 15.62
CA ARG A 218 9.51 16.57 17.06
C ARG A 218 8.29 15.70 17.38
N ALA A 219 7.19 15.89 16.66
CA ALA A 219 5.95 15.16 16.89
C ALA A 219 6.03 13.68 16.48
N VAL A 220 6.82 13.39 15.44
CA VAL A 220 7.05 12.03 14.93
C VAL A 220 8.17 11.32 15.71
N ALA A 221 8.74 11.96 16.76
CA ALA A 221 9.65 11.30 17.68
C ALA A 221 8.88 10.40 18.68
N PRO A 222 8.40 9.19 18.31
CA PRO A 222 7.92 8.26 19.30
C PRO A 222 9.12 7.81 20.13
N SER A 223 8.92 7.63 21.39
CA SER A 223 9.85 6.84 22.17
C SER A 223 9.91 5.45 21.52
N THR A 224 11.10 4.90 21.42
CA THR A 224 11.34 3.53 20.92
C THR A 224 10.46 2.49 21.64
N GLU A 225 10.00 2.80 22.83
CA GLU A 225 9.10 2.01 23.68
C GLU A 225 7.65 1.95 23.16
N ASP A 226 7.13 3.02 22.55
CA ASP A 226 5.76 3.03 22.03
C ASP A 226 5.62 2.24 20.73
N MET A 227 6.67 2.20 19.90
CA MET A 227 6.68 1.37 18.70
C MET A 227 6.77 -0.12 19.05
N ASN A 228 7.62 -0.51 20.00
CA ASN A 228 7.73 -1.91 20.44
C ASN A 228 6.46 -2.38 21.13
N ARG A 229 5.77 -1.53 21.89
CA ARG A 229 4.53 -1.89 22.60
C ARG A 229 3.35 -2.10 21.64
N ASN A 230 3.31 -1.40 20.51
CA ASN A 230 2.27 -1.60 19.50
C ASN A 230 2.53 -2.82 18.60
N MET A 231 3.79 -3.22 18.41
CA MET A 231 4.15 -4.42 17.64
C MET A 231 4.02 -5.72 18.48
N SER A 232 4.31 -5.67 19.78
CA SER A 232 4.30 -6.86 20.65
C SER A 232 2.90 -7.35 21.05
N ASN A 233 1.85 -6.55 20.88
CA ASN A 233 0.48 -6.96 21.20
C ASN A 233 -0.24 -7.75 20.09
N ASP A 234 0.36 -7.92 18.91
CA ASP A 234 -0.26 -8.61 17.77
C ASP A 234 0.40 -9.96 17.42
N GLU A 235 1.46 -10.36 18.13
CA GLU A 235 2.21 -11.60 17.81
C GLU A 235 1.39 -12.90 18.00
N ASP A 236 0.31 -12.87 18.77
CA ASP A 236 -0.56 -14.03 19.04
C ASP A 236 -1.82 -14.08 18.15
N LYS A 237 -2.06 -13.08 17.28
CA LYS A 237 -3.22 -13.09 16.40
C LYS A 237 -2.82 -13.48 14.99
N GLN A 238 -3.29 -14.62 14.52
CA GLN A 238 -3.20 -15.02 13.14
C GLN A 238 -3.96 -14.01 12.27
N LEU A 239 -3.24 -13.00 11.74
CA LEU A 239 -3.82 -11.99 10.87
C LEU A 239 -4.10 -12.60 9.50
N LEU A 240 -5.32 -12.37 9.01
CA LEU A 240 -5.74 -12.79 7.68
C LEU A 240 -5.92 -11.58 6.77
N PHE A 241 -5.49 -11.73 5.54
CA PHE A 241 -5.73 -10.80 4.44
C PHE A 241 -6.83 -11.36 3.55
N GLY A 242 -7.86 -10.58 3.27
CA GLY A 242 -8.96 -10.96 2.37
C GLY A 242 -9.32 -9.84 1.41
N THR A 243 -9.78 -10.20 0.21
CA THR A 243 -10.23 -9.26 -0.80
C THR A 243 -11.76 -9.27 -0.86
N PHE A 244 -12.37 -8.09 -0.83
CA PHE A 244 -13.82 -7.92 -0.91
C PHE A 244 -14.17 -7.13 -2.16
N VAL A 245 -14.93 -7.73 -3.06
CA VAL A 245 -15.36 -7.10 -4.31
C VAL A 245 -16.70 -6.40 -4.13
N LEU A 246 -16.72 -5.09 -4.32
CA LEU A 246 -17.94 -4.29 -4.41
C LEU A 246 -18.31 -4.08 -5.88
N SER A 247 -19.36 -4.76 -6.36
CA SER A 247 -19.86 -4.56 -7.72
C SER A 247 -20.40 -3.14 -7.92
N ARG A 248 -20.42 -2.68 -9.17
CA ARG A 248 -21.03 -1.39 -9.53
C ARG A 248 -22.48 -1.28 -9.02
N ALA A 249 -23.26 -2.36 -9.09
CA ALA A 249 -24.63 -2.41 -8.61
C ALA A 249 -24.73 -2.28 -7.08
N HIS A 250 -23.78 -2.88 -6.34
CA HIS A 250 -23.70 -2.70 -4.88
C HIS A 250 -23.33 -1.27 -4.50
N LEU A 251 -22.35 -0.67 -5.17
CA LEU A 251 -21.97 0.72 -4.93
C LEU A 251 -23.11 1.69 -5.26
N GLN A 252 -23.88 1.44 -6.34
CA GLN A 252 -25.01 2.30 -6.68
C GLN A 252 -26.09 2.22 -5.61
N ARG A 253 -26.43 1.01 -5.12
CA ARG A 253 -27.39 0.84 -4.02
C ARG A 253 -26.95 1.59 -2.75
N VAL A 254 -25.66 1.51 -2.38
CA VAL A 254 -25.13 2.27 -1.23
C VAL A 254 -25.30 3.77 -1.43
N LYS A 255 -25.07 4.29 -2.65
CA LYS A 255 -25.28 5.72 -2.97
C LYS A 255 -26.77 6.10 -2.89
N ASP A 256 -27.66 5.28 -3.42
CA ASP A 256 -29.10 5.54 -3.40
C ASP A 256 -29.64 5.56 -1.96
N ASP A 257 -29.18 4.64 -1.12
CA ASP A 257 -29.54 4.61 0.30
C ASP A 257 -29.02 5.83 1.08
N LEU A 258 -27.81 6.30 0.76
CA LEU A 258 -27.28 7.53 1.35
C LEU A 258 -28.10 8.74 0.96
N VAL A 259 -28.51 8.84 -0.30
CA VAL A 259 -29.40 9.92 -0.78
C VAL A 259 -30.78 9.83 -0.10
N ALA A 260 -31.34 8.61 0.01
CA ALA A 260 -32.64 8.41 0.66
C ALA A 260 -32.61 8.74 2.17
N ALA A 261 -31.50 8.46 2.85
CA ALA A 261 -31.31 8.79 4.27
C ALA A 261 -31.11 10.28 4.53
N ALA A 262 -30.65 11.03 3.55
CA ALA A 262 -30.43 12.49 3.65
C ALA A 262 -31.72 13.32 3.55
N ARG A 263 -32.90 12.71 3.70
CA ARG A 263 -34.20 13.42 3.67
C ARG A 263 -34.24 14.52 4.74
N GLY A 264 -34.29 15.79 4.29
CA GLY A 264 -34.32 16.98 5.15
C GLY A 264 -32.98 17.67 5.36
N VAL A 265 -31.87 17.10 4.89
CA VAL A 265 -30.56 17.76 4.80
C VAL A 265 -30.22 17.83 3.32
N ALA A 266 -29.66 18.96 2.84
CA ALA A 266 -29.25 19.05 1.44
C ALA A 266 -28.35 17.84 1.07
N PRO A 267 -28.71 17.02 0.06
CA PRO A 267 -27.90 15.86 -0.30
C PRO A 267 -26.51 16.34 -0.73
N PRO A 268 -25.44 15.58 -0.41
CA PRO A 268 -24.11 15.94 -0.88
C PRO A 268 -24.14 16.05 -2.41
N GLN A 269 -23.67 17.15 -2.97
CA GLN A 269 -23.73 17.44 -4.41
C GLN A 269 -23.16 16.33 -5.29
N ARG A 270 -22.25 15.52 -4.76
CA ARG A 270 -21.69 14.32 -5.43
C ARG A 270 -21.20 13.30 -4.39
N CYS A 271 -21.77 12.11 -4.40
CA CYS A 271 -21.23 10.95 -3.69
C CYS A 271 -20.36 10.12 -4.65
N SER A 272 -19.04 10.25 -4.57
CA SER A 272 -18.12 9.43 -5.38
C SER A 272 -18.14 7.97 -4.89
N SER A 273 -17.71 7.03 -5.75
CA SER A 273 -17.57 5.63 -5.36
C SER A 273 -16.62 5.45 -4.18
N LEU A 274 -15.54 6.21 -4.14
CA LEU A 274 -14.58 6.20 -3.03
C LEU A 274 -15.25 6.61 -1.71
N VAL A 275 -16.00 7.70 -1.70
CA VAL A 275 -16.72 8.18 -0.50
C VAL A 275 -17.74 7.16 -0.02
N ALA A 276 -18.51 6.57 -0.94
CA ALA A 276 -19.47 5.51 -0.62
C ALA A 276 -18.78 4.27 -0.02
N THR A 277 -17.66 3.84 -0.62
CA THR A 277 -16.89 2.70 -0.12
C THR A 277 -16.30 2.97 1.26
N LEU A 278 -15.66 4.11 1.47
CA LEU A 278 -15.08 4.48 2.77
C LEU A 278 -16.16 4.56 3.86
N GLY A 279 -17.30 5.16 3.56
CA GLY A 279 -18.43 5.23 4.49
C GLY A 279 -18.99 3.85 4.84
N LEU A 280 -19.10 2.95 3.85
CA LEU A 280 -19.51 1.56 4.05
C LEU A 280 -18.52 0.81 4.96
N VAL A 281 -17.24 0.83 4.63
CA VAL A 281 -16.18 0.15 5.40
C VAL A 281 -16.12 0.69 6.83
N TRP A 282 -16.18 2.00 7.01
CA TRP A 282 -16.15 2.64 8.33
C TRP A 282 -17.35 2.22 9.18
N SER A 283 -18.55 2.18 8.59
CA SER A 283 -19.76 1.72 9.28
C SER A 283 -19.68 0.25 9.69
N CYS A 284 -19.15 -0.61 8.81
CA CYS A 284 -18.95 -2.02 9.10
C CYS A 284 -17.94 -2.23 10.24
N HIS A 285 -16.78 -1.56 10.17
CA HIS A 285 -15.74 -1.63 11.19
C HIS A 285 -16.25 -1.14 12.55
N HIS A 286 -17.01 -0.04 12.58
CA HIS A 286 -17.55 0.48 13.83
C HIS A 286 -18.54 -0.49 14.49
N ARG A 287 -19.39 -1.17 13.71
CA ARG A 287 -20.32 -2.19 14.22
C ARG A 287 -19.61 -3.41 14.77
N ASP A 288 -18.62 -3.88 14.04
CA ASP A 288 -17.83 -5.04 14.44
C ASP A 288 -17.14 -4.80 15.79
N ARG A 289 -16.48 -3.66 15.93
CA ARG A 289 -15.86 -3.27 17.20
C ARG A 289 -16.86 -3.12 18.35
N ALA A 290 -18.07 -2.64 18.09
CA ALA A 290 -19.12 -2.52 19.10
C ALA A 290 -19.63 -3.91 19.56
N ASN A 291 -19.65 -4.89 18.65
CA ASN A 291 -20.05 -6.27 18.97
C ASN A 291 -18.96 -7.01 19.77
N ILE A 292 -17.68 -6.82 19.43
CA ILE A 292 -16.56 -7.55 20.07
C ILE A 292 -16.19 -6.95 21.44
N HIS A 293 -16.14 -5.63 21.56
CA HIS A 293 -15.59 -4.96 22.74
C HIS A 293 -16.65 -4.32 23.66
N GLY A 294 -17.94 -4.54 23.37
CA GLY A 294 -19.00 -3.80 24.04
C GLY A 294 -19.00 -2.31 23.66
N SER A 295 -20.08 -1.62 23.95
CA SER A 295 -20.18 -0.19 23.68
C SER A 295 -19.31 0.57 24.69
N ARG A 296 -17.98 0.68 24.44
CA ARG A 296 -17.19 1.70 25.13
C ARG A 296 -17.83 3.05 24.79
N ASN A 297 -18.08 3.89 25.80
CA ASN A 297 -18.81 5.18 25.78
C ASN A 297 -18.18 6.28 24.88
N LYS A 298 -17.59 5.93 23.74
CA LYS A 298 -17.09 6.90 22.78
C LYS A 298 -18.25 7.47 21.98
N LYS A 299 -18.58 8.73 22.23
CA LYS A 299 -19.66 9.46 21.54
C LYS A 299 -19.33 9.77 20.08
N THR A 300 -18.05 9.74 19.72
CA THR A 300 -17.55 10.15 18.40
C THR A 300 -16.67 9.06 17.79
N GLY A 301 -16.91 8.74 16.53
CA GLY A 301 -16.03 7.96 15.68
C GLY A 301 -15.13 8.89 14.86
N CYS A 302 -13.89 8.46 14.59
CA CYS A 302 -12.93 9.19 13.77
C CYS A 302 -12.45 8.30 12.63
N LEU A 303 -12.36 8.86 11.42
CA LEU A 303 -11.73 8.27 10.25
C LEU A 303 -10.57 9.15 9.84
N LEU A 304 -9.35 8.60 9.92
CA LEU A 304 -8.13 9.25 9.43
C LEU A 304 -7.85 8.73 8.02
N PHE A 305 -7.56 9.64 7.09
CA PHE A 305 -7.17 9.31 5.73
C PHE A 305 -6.15 10.32 5.20
N THR A 306 -5.41 9.97 4.16
CA THR A 306 -4.44 10.86 3.53
C THR A 306 -5.05 11.61 2.37
N VAL A 307 -4.61 12.87 2.20
CA VAL A 307 -5.02 13.75 1.10
C VAL A 307 -3.79 14.19 0.33
N ASP A 308 -3.85 14.10 -1.00
CA ASP A 308 -2.81 14.65 -1.88
C ASP A 308 -2.93 16.18 -1.92
N HIS A 309 -1.83 16.85 -1.65
CA HIS A 309 -1.73 18.31 -1.64
C HIS A 309 -1.08 18.90 -2.89
N ARG A 310 -0.55 18.09 -3.84
CA ARG A 310 0.18 18.59 -5.01
C ARG A 310 -0.54 19.71 -5.75
N SER A 311 -1.80 19.48 -6.11
CA SER A 311 -2.64 20.47 -6.82
C SER A 311 -3.15 21.61 -5.93
N ARG A 312 -2.96 21.52 -4.62
CA ARG A 312 -3.49 22.49 -3.62
C ARG A 312 -2.43 23.47 -3.13
N LEU A 313 -1.17 23.22 -3.44
CA LEU A 313 -0.08 24.12 -3.14
C LEU A 313 -0.09 25.31 -4.11
N ASN A 314 0.56 26.40 -3.71
CA ASN A 314 0.76 27.58 -4.54
C ASN A 314 2.25 27.94 -4.56
N PRO A 315 2.97 27.75 -5.68
CA PRO A 315 2.50 27.08 -6.91
C PRO A 315 2.24 25.58 -6.70
N PRO A 316 1.39 24.96 -7.55
CA PRO A 316 1.13 23.53 -7.47
C PRO A 316 2.37 22.70 -7.83
N LEU A 317 2.50 21.55 -7.18
CA LEU A 317 3.56 20.59 -7.53
C LEU A 317 3.14 19.77 -8.76
N PRO A 318 4.12 19.36 -9.58
CA PRO A 318 3.88 18.43 -10.67
C PRO A 318 3.33 17.09 -10.16
N ASP A 319 2.42 16.46 -10.90
CA ASP A 319 1.83 15.15 -10.54
C ASP A 319 2.89 14.04 -10.36
N LYS A 320 4.02 14.16 -11.07
CA LYS A 320 5.14 13.20 -11.04
C LYS A 320 6.29 13.62 -10.12
N TYR A 321 6.06 14.56 -9.22
CA TYR A 321 7.03 14.93 -8.20
C TYR A 321 7.45 13.71 -7.38
N LEU A 322 8.77 13.47 -7.26
CA LEU A 322 9.34 12.44 -6.41
C LEU A 322 9.49 12.98 -4.97
N GLY A 323 8.77 12.38 -4.04
CA GLY A 323 8.71 12.80 -2.63
C GLY A 323 7.32 12.58 -2.08
N ASN A 324 7.11 12.96 -0.83
CA ASN A 324 5.78 12.99 -0.24
C ASN A 324 5.13 14.36 -0.45
N CYS A 325 3.86 14.34 -0.82
CA CYS A 325 3.01 15.52 -0.80
C CYS A 325 1.60 15.16 -0.34
N VAL A 326 1.53 14.30 0.67
CA VAL A 326 0.29 13.86 1.30
C VAL A 326 0.26 14.29 2.76
N GLY A 327 -0.91 14.67 3.24
CA GLY A 327 -1.12 15.02 4.63
C GLY A 327 -2.34 14.32 5.22
N PRO A 328 -2.42 14.20 6.56
CA PRO A 328 -3.56 13.59 7.23
C PRO A 328 -4.80 14.48 7.13
N ALA A 329 -5.95 13.86 6.93
CA ALA A 329 -7.26 14.48 7.09
C ALA A 329 -8.11 13.64 8.03
N LEU A 330 -8.89 14.30 8.87
CA LEU A 330 -9.72 13.67 9.89
C LEU A 330 -11.19 13.98 9.65
N ALA A 331 -11.99 12.93 9.46
CA ALA A 331 -13.44 13.02 9.51
C ALA A 331 -13.94 12.53 10.87
N THR A 332 -14.84 13.31 11.49
CA THR A 332 -15.45 12.95 12.77
C THR A 332 -16.97 12.87 12.63
N VAL A 333 -17.57 11.84 13.20
CA VAL A 333 -19.02 11.59 13.15
C VAL A 333 -19.46 11.03 14.49
N SER A 334 -20.71 11.34 14.91
CA SER A 334 -21.27 10.74 16.12
C SER A 334 -21.44 9.22 15.94
N THR A 335 -21.22 8.45 17.00
CA THR A 335 -21.42 6.98 16.95
C THR A 335 -22.88 6.61 16.67
N ALA A 336 -23.83 7.47 17.01
CA ALA A 336 -25.24 7.28 16.67
C ALA A 336 -25.46 7.31 15.14
N GLN A 337 -24.90 8.31 14.45
CA GLN A 337 -24.97 8.42 12.98
C GLN A 337 -24.30 7.23 12.28
N LEU A 338 -23.14 6.75 12.78
CA LEU A 338 -22.50 5.55 12.23
C LEU A 338 -23.36 4.29 12.39
N ARG A 339 -24.09 4.17 13.50
CA ARG A 339 -25.04 3.04 13.71
C ARG A 339 -26.24 3.12 12.77
N GLU A 340 -26.75 4.29 12.49
CA GLU A 340 -27.86 4.50 11.54
C GLU A 340 -27.41 4.17 10.11
N ALA A 341 -26.26 4.67 9.68
CA ALA A 341 -25.66 4.32 8.39
C ALA A 341 -25.44 2.80 8.27
N GLY A 342 -25.00 2.15 9.36
CA GLY A 342 -24.85 0.70 9.41
C GLY A 342 -26.16 -0.08 9.24
N ARG A 343 -27.29 0.43 9.72
CA ARG A 343 -28.62 -0.20 9.51
C ARG A 343 -29.08 -0.09 8.06
N ALA A 344 -28.72 0.98 7.35
CA ALA A 344 -28.97 1.11 5.92
C ALA A 344 -28.20 0.02 5.13
N VAL A 345 -26.93 -0.20 5.50
CA VAL A 345 -26.10 -1.27 4.91
C VAL A 345 -26.66 -2.67 5.17
N ASP A 346 -27.23 -2.96 6.35
CA ASP A 346 -27.88 -4.26 6.64
C ASP A 346 -29.12 -4.48 5.80
N ARG A 347 -29.87 -3.46 5.45
CA ARG A 347 -30.99 -3.55 4.52
C ARG A 347 -30.53 -3.97 3.12
N VAL A 348 -29.43 -3.38 2.62
CA VAL A 348 -28.82 -3.76 1.34
C VAL A 348 -28.40 -5.24 1.34
N ARG A 349 -27.77 -5.70 2.44
CA ARG A 349 -27.31 -7.10 2.57
C ARG A 349 -28.46 -8.10 2.60
N ARG A 350 -29.58 -7.77 3.23
CA ARG A 350 -30.78 -8.66 3.28
C ARG A 350 -31.55 -8.68 1.97
N GLY A 351 -31.63 -7.55 1.25
CA GLY A 351 -32.24 -7.48 -0.08
C GLY A 351 -31.46 -8.22 -1.18
N GLY A 352 -30.15 -8.41 -1.00
CA GLY A 352 -29.28 -9.11 -1.96
C GLY A 352 -29.26 -10.64 -1.84
N ARG A 353 -29.82 -11.22 -0.78
CA ARG A 353 -29.89 -12.70 -0.62
C ARG A 353 -30.96 -13.40 -1.47
N GLY A 354 -31.81 -12.66 -2.19
CA GLY A 354 -32.83 -13.20 -3.06
C GLY A 354 -32.37 -13.57 -4.47
N ASP A 355 -31.16 -13.19 -4.90
CA ASP A 355 -30.74 -13.29 -6.31
C ASP A 355 -29.44 -14.07 -6.58
N SER A 356 -28.92 -14.82 -5.60
CA SER A 356 -27.69 -15.61 -5.78
C SER A 356 -27.94 -17.08 -6.17
N GLY A 357 -28.97 -17.32 -6.98
CA GLY A 357 -29.24 -18.62 -7.55
C GLY A 357 -29.36 -18.59 -9.07
N ARG A 358 -28.25 -18.33 -9.80
CA ARG A 358 -27.96 -18.78 -11.17
C ARG A 358 -26.90 -17.91 -11.84
N GLY A 359 -25.77 -18.51 -12.21
CA GLY A 359 -24.90 -17.95 -13.25
C GLY A 359 -23.43 -17.77 -12.91
N ALA A 360 -22.76 -18.85 -12.49
CA ALA A 360 -21.32 -18.95 -12.70
C ALA A 360 -21.06 -19.09 -14.21
N ARG A 361 -20.87 -17.98 -14.92
CA ARG A 361 -20.26 -17.97 -16.25
C ARG A 361 -18.80 -17.56 -16.08
N ARG A 362 -17.92 -18.52 -16.40
CA ARG A 362 -16.50 -18.26 -16.64
C ARG A 362 -16.36 -17.07 -17.57
N ARG A 363 -15.61 -16.07 -17.17
CA ARG A 363 -15.06 -15.05 -18.07
C ARG A 363 -13.62 -15.43 -18.34
N ASP A 364 -13.42 -16.12 -19.46
CA ASP A 364 -12.16 -16.15 -20.15
C ASP A 364 -11.89 -14.74 -20.68
N GLY A 365 -10.92 -14.06 -20.12
CA GLY A 365 -10.46 -12.73 -20.51
C GLY A 365 -8.95 -12.73 -20.51
N ALA A 366 -8.35 -13.47 -21.46
CA ALA A 366 -6.95 -13.36 -21.77
C ALA A 366 -6.69 -12.01 -22.45
N HIS A 367 -5.97 -11.13 -21.79
CA HIS A 367 -5.18 -10.11 -22.46
C HIS A 367 -3.72 -10.52 -22.35
N GLY A 368 -3.27 -11.24 -23.38
CA GLY A 368 -1.87 -11.52 -23.60
C GLY A 368 -1.12 -10.23 -23.93
N LEU A 369 -0.11 -9.94 -23.15
CA LEU A 369 0.97 -9.04 -23.53
C LEU A 369 1.98 -9.86 -24.36
N ARG A 370 2.08 -9.54 -25.63
CA ARG A 370 3.20 -9.92 -26.49
C ARG A 370 4.41 -9.04 -26.21
#